data_a6daa36dad16cd758cf40a49ef806a46
#
_entry.id   a6daa36dad16cd758cf40a49ef806a46
#
_cell.length_a   1.000
_cell.length_b   1.000
_cell.length_c   1.000
_cell.angle_alpha   90.00
_cell.angle_beta   90.00
_cell.angle_gamma   90.00
#
_symmetry.space_group_name_H-M   'P 1'
#
loop_
_entity.id
_entity.type
_entity.pdbx_description
1 polymer ?
#
loop_
_entity_poly.entity_id
_entity_poly.type
_entity_poly.pdbx_seq_one_letter_code
_entity_poly.pdbx_strand_id
1 'polypeptide(L)'
;MRDLLFALTVVLASSAPATAQQSKYYELAKGDYPHDVAVGPNSEVWFAGQKAGIAGRLDQATGQIERIPLGKNSAPHGVIVGPDGAPWFTDGGQNAIVRVDPATKEVKVWPLPPERMPYTNLNTAAFDGRGRIWFTGQNGIYGRLEPKSGDMKVWDAPKGRGPYGITATPAGDIWFVSLAGNYLANVDLETGAAIVYEPPTKEQGARRVWSDSRGRLWISEWNSGNVSVYDPAGKTWKQWKLPGEKPRTYAVWVDPDDKVWLTDWAANAVVRFDPLAQTFESFPSDRPGANVRQLLGRKGEAWIAESGTERVRVIRYPVKTN
;
A
#
# COMPACT_ATOMS: atom_id res chain seq x y z
N MET A 1 -37.88 -3.71 -66.58
CA MET A 1 -37.05 -3.04 -65.59
C MET A 1 -37.61 -3.37 -64.21
N ARG A 2 -36.90 -4.19 -63.44
CA ARG A 2 -37.32 -4.62 -62.09
C ARG A 2 -36.37 -3.96 -61.15
N ASP A 3 -36.84 -3.03 -60.33
CA ASP A 3 -36.08 -2.35 -59.31
C ASP A 3 -35.91 -3.27 -58.10
N LEU A 4 -34.66 -3.65 -57.76
CA LEU A 4 -34.31 -4.34 -56.52
C LEU A 4 -34.05 -3.29 -55.42
N LEU A 5 -34.97 -3.20 -54.46
CA LEU A 5 -34.72 -2.47 -53.22
C LEU A 5 -33.83 -3.32 -52.28
N PHE A 6 -32.62 -2.85 -52.02
CA PHE A 6 -31.76 -3.38 -50.92
C PHE A 6 -32.19 -2.75 -49.59
N ALA A 7 -32.75 -3.53 -48.70
CA ALA A 7 -33.00 -3.11 -47.31
C ALA A 7 -31.69 -3.20 -46.51
N LEU A 8 -31.18 -2.05 -46.07
CA LEU A 8 -30.01 -1.96 -45.19
C LEU A 8 -30.46 -2.19 -43.75
N THR A 9 -30.19 -3.38 -43.19
CA THR A 9 -30.46 -3.68 -41.77
C THR A 9 -29.35 -3.08 -40.92
N VAL A 10 -29.63 -1.98 -40.23
CA VAL A 10 -28.73 -1.40 -39.24
C VAL A 10 -28.85 -2.21 -37.95
N VAL A 11 -27.85 -3.02 -37.63
CA VAL A 11 -27.71 -3.69 -36.32
C VAL A 11 -27.19 -2.65 -35.32
N LEU A 12 -28.08 -2.13 -34.50
CA LEU A 12 -27.71 -1.33 -33.32
C LEU A 12 -27.11 -2.29 -32.28
N ALA A 13 -25.78 -2.31 -32.17
CA ALA A 13 -25.11 -2.93 -31.07
C ALA A 13 -25.40 -2.11 -29.79
N SER A 14 -26.27 -2.64 -28.93
CA SER A 14 -26.46 -2.09 -27.59
C SER A 14 -25.20 -2.35 -26.76
N SER A 15 -24.34 -1.35 -26.59
CA SER A 15 -23.30 -1.38 -25.59
C SER A 15 -23.98 -1.39 -24.21
N ALA A 16 -23.86 -2.50 -23.48
CA ALA A 16 -24.23 -2.53 -22.07
C ALA A 16 -23.47 -1.40 -21.33
N PRO A 17 -24.13 -0.63 -20.46
CA PRO A 17 -23.44 0.41 -19.70
C PRO A 17 -22.32 -0.24 -18.89
N ALA A 18 -21.09 0.23 -19.06
CA ALA A 18 -20.00 -0.11 -18.17
C ALA A 18 -20.48 0.22 -16.75
N THR A 19 -20.50 -0.77 -15.86
CA THR A 19 -20.88 -0.57 -14.46
C THR A 19 -20.01 0.56 -13.91
N ALA A 20 -20.64 1.69 -13.59
CA ALA A 20 -19.93 2.88 -13.14
C ALA A 20 -19.11 2.52 -11.90
N GLN A 21 -17.86 2.92 -11.89
CA GLN A 21 -16.99 2.76 -10.73
C GLN A 21 -17.61 3.52 -9.56
N GLN A 22 -17.87 2.80 -8.45
CA GLN A 22 -18.52 3.38 -7.29
C GLN A 22 -17.53 3.58 -6.15
N SER A 23 -17.42 4.82 -5.67
CA SER A 23 -16.78 5.12 -4.40
C SER A 23 -17.78 5.05 -3.26
N LYS A 24 -17.40 4.38 -2.17
CA LYS A 24 -18.13 4.42 -0.90
C LYS A 24 -17.16 4.86 0.19
N TYR A 25 -17.65 5.73 1.08
CA TYR A 25 -16.90 6.27 2.21
C TYR A 25 -17.48 5.77 3.51
N TYR A 26 -16.60 5.49 4.47
CA TYR A 26 -16.94 5.10 5.83
C TYR A 26 -16.33 6.12 6.78
N GLU A 27 -17.18 6.86 7.48
CA GLU A 27 -16.78 7.87 8.45
C GLU A 27 -16.22 7.18 9.71
N LEU A 28 -15.06 7.65 10.19
CA LEU A 28 -14.42 7.18 11.40
C LEU A 28 -14.69 8.16 12.56
N ALA A 29 -14.34 7.76 13.76
CA ALA A 29 -14.40 8.66 14.91
C ALA A 29 -13.35 9.77 14.79
N LYS A 30 -13.72 10.97 15.25
CA LYS A 30 -12.81 12.11 15.28
C LYS A 30 -11.54 11.77 16.10
N GLY A 31 -10.39 11.96 15.49
CA GLY A 31 -9.09 11.67 16.09
C GLY A 31 -8.54 10.29 15.77
N ASP A 32 -9.24 9.43 15.02
CA ASP A 32 -8.70 8.13 14.59
C ASP A 32 -7.52 8.30 13.65
N TYR A 33 -7.61 9.24 12.71
CA TYR A 33 -6.55 9.56 11.77
C TYR A 33 -5.99 8.32 11.05
N PRO A 34 -6.79 7.68 10.17
CA PRO A 34 -6.38 6.45 9.51
C PRO A 34 -5.14 6.69 8.66
N HIS A 35 -4.12 5.83 8.81
CA HIS A 35 -2.88 5.98 8.08
C HIS A 35 -2.74 4.94 6.96
N ASP A 36 -2.75 3.66 7.27
CA ASP A 36 -2.71 2.56 6.32
C ASP A 36 -3.96 1.69 6.47
N VAL A 37 -4.33 0.98 5.41
CA VAL A 37 -5.44 0.01 5.38
C VAL A 37 -4.97 -1.34 4.86
N ALA A 38 -5.63 -2.43 5.28
CA ALA A 38 -5.43 -3.77 4.75
C ALA A 38 -6.74 -4.55 4.73
N VAL A 39 -6.94 -5.40 3.73
CA VAL A 39 -8.14 -6.22 3.58
C VAL A 39 -7.86 -7.61 4.13
N GLY A 40 -8.68 -8.04 5.08
CA GLY A 40 -8.62 -9.38 5.67
C GLY A 40 -9.34 -10.44 4.81
N PRO A 41 -9.12 -11.72 5.13
CA PRO A 41 -9.66 -12.84 4.35
C PRO A 41 -11.19 -12.94 4.40
N ASN A 42 -11.82 -12.53 5.51
CA ASN A 42 -13.27 -12.57 5.70
C ASN A 42 -13.97 -11.26 5.33
N SER A 43 -13.38 -10.48 4.43
CA SER A 43 -13.91 -9.21 3.94
C SER A 43 -13.91 -8.06 4.95
N GLU A 44 -13.35 -8.24 6.14
CA GLU A 44 -13.08 -7.13 7.06
C GLU A 44 -11.95 -6.25 6.51
N VAL A 45 -12.00 -4.97 6.85
CA VAL A 45 -10.96 -4.01 6.50
C VAL A 45 -10.35 -3.46 7.78
N TRP A 46 -9.05 -3.65 7.89
CA TRP A 46 -8.26 -3.15 9.00
C TRP A 46 -7.63 -1.82 8.65
N PHE A 47 -7.52 -0.92 9.62
CA PHE A 47 -6.78 0.33 9.45
C PHE A 47 -5.96 0.67 10.69
N ALA A 48 -4.86 1.35 10.46
CA ALA A 48 -4.01 1.90 11.51
C ALA A 48 -4.56 3.26 11.93
N GLY A 49 -5.22 3.33 13.09
CA GLY A 49 -5.72 4.57 13.68
C GLY A 49 -4.59 5.28 14.43
N GLN A 50 -3.75 6.01 13.69
CA GLN A 50 -2.43 6.45 14.14
C GLN A 50 -2.46 7.37 15.35
N LYS A 51 -3.35 8.38 15.36
CA LYS A 51 -3.43 9.32 16.50
C LYS A 51 -4.17 8.74 17.70
N ALA A 52 -5.11 7.85 17.44
CA ALA A 52 -5.88 7.20 18.51
C ALA A 52 -5.14 6.01 19.14
N GLY A 53 -4.06 5.50 18.52
CA GLY A 53 -3.33 4.34 19.02
C GLY A 53 -4.13 3.04 18.94
N ILE A 54 -4.88 2.85 17.85
CA ILE A 54 -5.80 1.72 17.70
C ILE A 54 -5.55 0.93 16.41
N ALA A 55 -5.91 -0.36 16.46
CA ALA A 55 -6.34 -1.10 15.28
C ALA A 55 -7.83 -0.86 15.06
N GLY A 56 -8.20 -0.32 13.91
CA GLY A 56 -9.59 -0.21 13.52
C GLY A 56 -9.99 -1.39 12.65
N ARG A 57 -11.16 -1.97 12.89
CA ARG A 57 -11.75 -3.03 12.07
C ARG A 57 -13.10 -2.57 11.54
N LEU A 58 -13.20 -2.44 10.24
CA LEU A 58 -14.44 -2.09 9.54
C LEU A 58 -15.10 -3.36 9.00
N ASP A 59 -16.34 -3.61 9.40
CA ASP A 59 -17.26 -4.52 8.72
C ASP A 59 -17.88 -3.77 7.52
N GLN A 60 -17.49 -4.15 6.31
CA GLN A 60 -17.97 -3.46 5.12
C GLN A 60 -19.46 -3.69 4.80
N ALA A 61 -20.07 -4.76 5.32
CA ALA A 61 -21.48 -5.08 5.09
C ALA A 61 -22.38 -4.16 5.91
N THR A 62 -22.06 -3.99 7.20
CA THR A 62 -22.82 -3.17 8.14
C THR A 62 -22.32 -1.74 8.24
N GLY A 63 -21.06 -1.48 7.90
CA GLY A 63 -20.37 -0.21 8.14
C GLY A 63 -19.94 0.00 9.59
N GLN A 64 -20.11 -1.00 10.45
CA GLN A 64 -19.68 -0.92 11.84
C GLN A 64 -18.16 -0.90 11.95
N ILE A 65 -17.66 -0.11 12.88
CA ILE A 65 -16.24 0.05 13.16
C ILE A 65 -15.96 -0.36 14.59
N GLU A 66 -15.14 -1.39 14.74
CA GLU A 66 -14.58 -1.81 16.02
C GLU A 66 -13.22 -1.13 16.22
N ARG A 67 -12.98 -0.60 17.42
CA ARG A 67 -11.75 0.11 17.79
C ARG A 67 -11.02 -0.67 18.88
N ILE A 68 -9.85 -1.24 18.57
CA ILE A 68 -9.06 -2.09 19.47
C ILE A 68 -7.81 -1.31 19.89
N PRO A 69 -7.70 -0.88 21.17
CA PRO A 69 -6.52 -0.19 21.67
C PRO A 69 -5.27 -1.06 21.56
N LEU A 70 -4.18 -0.54 21.01
CA LEU A 70 -2.92 -1.29 20.86
C LEU A 70 -1.96 -1.14 22.05
N GLY A 71 -2.33 -0.35 23.03
CA GLY A 71 -1.56 -0.15 24.25
C GLY A 71 -1.08 1.28 24.46
N LYS A 72 -0.37 1.49 25.57
CA LYS A 72 0.13 2.82 25.95
C LYS A 72 1.16 3.33 24.91
N ASN A 73 1.06 4.60 24.57
CA ASN A 73 1.92 5.30 23.60
C ASN A 73 1.84 4.74 22.15
N SER A 74 0.87 3.89 21.85
CA SER A 74 0.70 3.39 20.49
C SER A 74 0.46 4.52 19.49
N ALA A 75 1.13 4.43 18.34
CA ALA A 75 0.94 5.28 17.16
C ALA A 75 1.21 4.41 15.91
N PRO A 76 0.27 3.50 15.56
CA PRO A 76 0.47 2.56 14.46
C PRO A 76 0.54 3.31 13.13
N HIS A 77 1.50 2.95 12.30
CA HIS A 77 1.69 3.57 10.99
C HIS A 77 1.19 2.66 9.87
N GLY A 78 1.82 1.50 9.69
CA GLY A 78 1.48 0.52 8.68
C GLY A 78 0.60 -0.59 9.23
N VAL A 79 -0.26 -1.15 8.36
CA VAL A 79 -0.99 -2.40 8.62
C VAL A 79 -0.95 -3.30 7.40
N ILE A 80 -0.69 -4.58 7.62
CA ILE A 80 -0.81 -5.66 6.64
C ILE A 80 -1.55 -6.83 7.27
N VAL A 81 -2.14 -7.70 6.45
CA VAL A 81 -2.70 -8.96 6.93
C VAL A 81 -1.68 -10.07 6.68
N GLY A 82 -1.37 -10.81 7.72
CA GLY A 82 -0.41 -11.89 7.67
C GLY A 82 -0.96 -13.17 7.05
N PRO A 83 -0.09 -14.16 6.79
CA PRO A 83 -0.51 -15.48 6.30
C PRO A 83 -1.41 -16.24 7.31
N ASP A 84 -1.43 -15.81 8.57
CA ASP A 84 -2.32 -16.29 9.63
C ASP A 84 -3.72 -15.62 9.61
N GLY A 85 -3.97 -14.71 8.65
CA GLY A 85 -5.20 -13.94 8.52
C GLY A 85 -5.35 -12.80 9.52
N ALA A 86 -4.38 -12.59 10.41
CA ALA A 86 -4.40 -11.54 11.41
C ALA A 86 -3.80 -10.22 10.89
N PRO A 87 -4.25 -9.05 11.37
CA PRO A 87 -3.61 -7.77 11.10
C PRO A 87 -2.33 -7.60 11.92
N TRP A 88 -1.29 -7.13 11.25
CA TRP A 88 0.01 -6.83 11.81
C TRP A 88 0.35 -5.36 11.58
N PHE A 89 0.81 -4.68 12.61
CA PHE A 89 1.07 -3.25 12.60
C PHE A 89 2.55 -2.95 12.85
N THR A 90 3.06 -1.95 12.16
CA THR A 90 4.29 -1.27 12.54
C THR A 90 3.91 -0.10 13.44
N ASP A 91 4.23 -0.18 14.71
CA ASP A 91 3.87 0.85 15.69
C ASP A 91 5.06 1.74 16.03
N GLY A 92 5.06 2.95 15.46
CA GLY A 92 6.13 3.92 15.67
C GLY A 92 6.14 4.53 17.07
N GLY A 93 4.99 4.59 17.74
CA GLY A 93 4.88 5.14 19.09
C GLY A 93 5.43 4.19 20.16
N GLN A 94 5.14 2.90 20.02
CA GLN A 94 5.67 1.86 20.88
C GLN A 94 7.05 1.36 20.44
N ASN A 95 7.50 1.74 19.23
CA ASN A 95 8.70 1.21 18.59
C ASN A 95 8.68 -0.32 18.53
N ALA A 96 7.58 -0.89 18.02
CA ALA A 96 7.27 -2.31 18.07
C ALA A 96 6.54 -2.81 16.82
N ILE A 97 6.58 -4.12 16.60
CA ILE A 97 5.65 -4.84 15.75
C ILE A 97 4.50 -5.34 16.61
N VAL A 98 3.27 -5.11 16.15
CA VAL A 98 2.06 -5.45 16.91
C VAL A 98 1.16 -6.34 16.08
N ARG A 99 0.59 -7.38 16.67
CA ARG A 99 -0.42 -8.26 16.06
C ARG A 99 -1.69 -8.21 16.89
N VAL A 100 -2.83 -8.19 16.21
CA VAL A 100 -4.14 -8.35 16.85
C VAL A 100 -4.74 -9.67 16.41
N ASP A 101 -5.20 -10.46 17.36
CA ASP A 101 -5.98 -11.65 17.03
C ASP A 101 -7.40 -11.23 16.58
N PRO A 102 -7.84 -11.60 15.35
CA PRO A 102 -9.11 -11.12 14.83
C PRO A 102 -10.33 -11.70 15.55
N ALA A 103 -10.21 -12.82 16.26
CA ALA A 103 -11.29 -13.47 16.99
C ALA A 103 -11.35 -13.01 18.46
N THR A 104 -10.23 -13.12 19.17
CA THR A 104 -10.15 -12.82 20.61
C THR A 104 -9.87 -11.36 20.92
N LYS A 105 -9.36 -10.58 19.94
CA LYS A 105 -8.88 -9.20 20.09
C LYS A 105 -7.62 -9.06 20.95
N GLU A 106 -6.99 -10.17 21.27
CA GLU A 106 -5.73 -10.16 21.99
C GLU A 106 -4.67 -9.41 21.19
N VAL A 107 -3.96 -8.49 21.85
CA VAL A 107 -2.89 -7.69 21.29
C VAL A 107 -1.55 -8.25 21.75
N LYS A 108 -0.73 -8.68 20.79
CA LYS A 108 0.63 -9.14 21.06
C LYS A 108 1.64 -8.14 20.52
N VAL A 109 2.61 -7.76 21.34
CA VAL A 109 3.59 -6.71 21.05
C VAL A 109 5.00 -7.31 21.08
N TRP A 110 5.80 -7.02 20.06
CA TRP A 110 7.22 -7.33 19.99
C TRP A 110 8.00 -6.00 19.88
N PRO A 111 8.50 -5.46 21.00
CA PRO A 111 9.32 -4.25 20.99
C PRO A 111 10.62 -4.49 20.23
N LEU A 112 11.13 -3.46 19.59
CA LEU A 112 12.46 -3.51 18.99
C LEU A 112 13.52 -3.68 20.11
N PRO A 113 14.70 -4.25 19.78
CA PRO A 113 15.81 -4.37 20.72
C PRO A 113 16.14 -3.03 21.39
N PRO A 114 16.45 -3.02 22.71
CA PRO A 114 16.67 -1.76 23.47
C PRO A 114 17.72 -0.82 22.89
N GLU A 115 18.74 -1.34 22.23
CA GLU A 115 19.79 -0.57 21.55
C GLU A 115 19.27 0.20 20.32
N ARG A 116 18.06 -0.10 19.87
CA ARG A 116 17.37 0.61 18.76
C ARG A 116 16.36 1.65 19.26
N MET A 117 16.29 1.85 20.56
CA MET A 117 15.49 2.89 21.20
C MET A 117 16.24 4.23 21.23
N PRO A 118 15.56 5.38 21.37
CA PRO A 118 14.14 5.49 21.75
C PRO A 118 13.17 5.52 20.56
N TYR A 119 13.62 5.77 19.31
CA TYR A 119 12.68 6.00 18.23
C TYR A 119 13.25 5.69 16.84
N THR A 120 12.67 4.71 16.17
CA THR A 120 13.08 4.30 14.82
C THR A 120 12.14 4.80 13.73
N ASN A 121 10.98 5.37 14.10
CA ASN A 121 9.94 5.81 13.19
C ASN A 121 9.52 4.67 12.23
N LEU A 122 9.02 3.58 12.80
CA LEU A 122 8.57 2.41 12.06
C LEU A 122 7.53 2.78 11.02
N ASN A 123 7.63 2.18 9.83
CA ASN A 123 6.81 2.59 8.69
C ASN A 123 5.97 1.45 8.11
N THR A 124 6.54 0.61 7.28
CA THR A 124 5.80 -0.41 6.52
C THR A 124 6.36 -1.79 6.83
N ALA A 125 5.53 -2.81 6.62
CA ALA A 125 5.95 -4.21 6.75
C ALA A 125 5.50 -5.05 5.55
N ALA A 126 6.17 -6.19 5.35
CA ALA A 126 5.82 -7.22 4.38
C ALA A 126 6.23 -8.60 4.92
N PHE A 127 5.47 -9.64 4.56
CA PHE A 127 5.86 -11.02 4.86
C PHE A 127 6.68 -11.59 3.71
N ASP A 128 7.77 -12.29 4.02
CA ASP A 128 8.49 -13.08 3.02
C ASP A 128 7.82 -14.44 2.78
N GLY A 129 8.33 -15.20 1.81
CA GLY A 129 7.80 -16.52 1.46
C GLY A 129 7.89 -17.58 2.57
N ARG A 130 8.55 -17.28 3.70
CA ARG A 130 8.66 -18.17 4.88
C ARG A 130 7.78 -17.73 6.05
N GLY A 131 7.00 -16.67 5.89
CA GLY A 131 6.13 -16.11 6.91
C GLY A 131 6.85 -15.27 7.98
N ARG A 132 8.07 -14.80 7.70
CA ARG A 132 8.77 -13.84 8.54
C ARG A 132 8.32 -12.43 8.15
N ILE A 133 8.12 -11.55 9.13
CA ILE A 133 7.73 -10.17 8.86
C ILE A 133 8.97 -9.28 8.79
N TRP A 134 9.13 -8.59 7.66
CA TRP A 134 10.16 -7.59 7.43
C TRP A 134 9.55 -6.20 7.55
N PHE A 135 10.29 -5.25 8.07
CA PHE A 135 9.80 -3.89 8.32
C PHE A 135 10.87 -2.84 8.08
N THR A 136 10.42 -1.61 7.87
CA THR A 136 11.29 -0.43 7.72
C THR A 136 11.06 0.56 8.85
N GLY A 137 12.11 1.36 9.15
CA GLY A 137 12.04 2.52 10.04
C GLY A 137 12.76 3.70 9.42
N GLN A 138 12.06 4.84 9.32
CA GLN A 138 12.55 6.01 8.59
C GLN A 138 13.82 6.64 9.18
N ASN A 139 14.12 6.35 10.45
CA ASN A 139 15.34 6.83 11.10
C ASN A 139 16.58 6.00 10.74
N GLY A 140 16.51 5.19 9.67
CA GLY A 140 17.67 4.55 9.06
C GLY A 140 17.83 3.08 9.40
N ILE A 141 16.73 2.37 9.61
CA ILE A 141 16.75 0.93 9.88
C ILE A 141 15.80 0.15 8.97
N TYR A 142 16.07 -1.12 8.86
CA TYR A 142 15.11 -2.17 8.47
C TYR A 142 15.33 -3.38 9.36
N GLY A 143 14.34 -4.27 9.45
CA GLY A 143 14.44 -5.40 10.36
C GLY A 143 13.56 -6.56 9.96
N ARG A 144 13.72 -7.67 10.68
CA ARG A 144 12.96 -8.90 10.52
C ARG A 144 12.56 -9.45 11.88
N LEU A 145 11.29 -9.82 12.01
CA LEU A 145 10.77 -10.58 13.14
C LEU A 145 10.38 -11.99 12.65
N GLU A 146 10.82 -13.02 13.38
CA GLU A 146 10.30 -14.38 13.28
C GLU A 146 9.08 -14.50 14.22
N PRO A 147 7.83 -14.58 13.71
CA PRO A 147 6.64 -14.54 14.57
C PRO A 147 6.54 -15.70 15.57
N LYS A 148 7.07 -16.86 15.21
CA LYS A 148 6.97 -18.09 16.04
C LYS A 148 7.88 -18.06 17.23
N SER A 149 9.15 -17.72 17.04
CA SER A 149 10.15 -17.65 18.13
C SER A 149 10.14 -16.29 18.85
N GLY A 150 9.73 -15.23 18.14
CA GLY A 150 9.88 -13.85 18.59
C GLY A 150 11.26 -13.26 18.32
N ASP A 151 12.14 -14.01 17.62
CA ASP A 151 13.47 -13.50 17.28
C ASP A 151 13.40 -12.32 16.35
N MET A 152 14.02 -11.23 16.76
CA MET A 152 14.07 -10.00 15.98
C MET A 152 15.51 -9.62 15.64
N LYS A 153 15.73 -9.27 14.39
CA LYS A 153 17.01 -8.72 13.91
C LYS A 153 16.75 -7.38 13.26
N VAL A 154 17.63 -6.41 13.52
CA VAL A 154 17.54 -5.05 13.00
C VAL A 154 18.90 -4.64 12.43
N TRP A 155 18.89 -4.11 11.23
CA TRP A 155 20.08 -3.64 10.51
C TRP A 155 20.01 -2.15 10.24
N ASP A 156 21.16 -1.51 10.15
CA ASP A 156 21.25 -0.14 9.67
C ASP A 156 21.06 -0.10 8.14
N ALA A 157 20.31 0.88 7.67
CA ALA A 157 20.07 1.04 6.25
C ALA A 157 21.31 1.53 5.52
N PRO A 158 21.56 1.08 4.26
CA PRO A 158 22.81 1.36 3.52
C PRO A 158 23.19 2.85 3.40
N LYS A 159 22.19 3.74 3.33
CA LYS A 159 22.38 5.19 3.23
C LYS A 159 21.74 5.97 4.40
N GLY A 160 21.60 5.34 5.56
CA GLY A 160 21.03 5.96 6.75
C GLY A 160 19.53 6.24 6.62
N ARG A 161 19.09 7.44 7.03
CA ARG A 161 17.65 7.79 7.10
C ARG A 161 16.93 7.64 5.77
N GLY A 162 15.67 7.19 5.87
CA GLY A 162 14.74 7.21 4.75
C GLY A 162 14.04 5.90 4.38
N PRO A 163 14.42 4.68 4.90
CA PRO A 163 13.65 3.48 4.56
C PRO A 163 12.17 3.69 4.80
N TYR A 164 11.34 3.35 3.81
CA TYR A 164 9.92 3.68 3.83
C TYR A 164 9.06 2.47 3.41
N GLY A 165 8.68 2.37 2.14
CA GLY A 165 7.91 1.25 1.62
C GLY A 165 8.73 -0.03 1.54
N ILE A 166 8.08 -1.17 1.81
CA ILE A 166 8.66 -2.51 1.68
C ILE A 166 7.59 -3.44 1.10
N THR A 167 8.02 -4.40 0.30
CA THR A 167 7.13 -5.40 -0.31
C THR A 167 7.83 -6.73 -0.49
N ALA A 168 7.05 -7.79 -0.64
CA ALA A 168 7.54 -9.08 -1.13
C ALA A 168 7.14 -9.27 -2.60
N THR A 169 8.02 -9.90 -3.38
CA THR A 169 7.68 -10.40 -4.72
C THR A 169 6.86 -11.69 -4.61
N PRO A 170 6.22 -12.18 -5.70
CA PRO A 170 5.58 -13.50 -5.71
C PRO A 170 6.54 -14.66 -5.38
N ALA A 171 7.85 -14.49 -5.61
CA ALA A 171 8.88 -15.45 -5.21
C ALA A 171 9.23 -15.38 -3.71
N GLY A 172 8.73 -14.38 -2.99
CA GLY A 172 9.00 -14.19 -1.57
C GLY A 172 10.22 -13.31 -1.26
N ASP A 173 10.88 -12.74 -2.28
CA ASP A 173 12.01 -11.83 -2.09
C ASP A 173 11.54 -10.50 -1.52
N ILE A 174 12.32 -9.95 -0.59
CA ILE A 174 12.01 -8.68 0.06
C ILE A 174 12.76 -7.52 -0.61
N TRP A 175 11.97 -6.48 -0.90
CA TRP A 175 12.45 -5.23 -1.48
C TRP A 175 11.92 -4.04 -0.71
N PHE A 176 12.76 -3.04 -0.45
CA PHE A 176 12.33 -1.79 0.16
C PHE A 176 12.88 -0.58 -0.58
N VAL A 177 12.22 0.56 -0.40
CA VAL A 177 12.65 1.86 -0.94
C VAL A 177 13.01 2.81 0.18
N SER A 178 13.89 3.74 -0.11
CA SER A 178 14.29 4.81 0.79
C SER A 178 13.90 6.16 0.25
N LEU A 179 13.00 6.85 0.97
CA LEU A 179 12.50 8.17 0.60
C LEU A 179 13.60 9.23 0.63
N ALA A 180 14.36 9.30 1.73
CA ALA A 180 15.45 10.27 1.86
C ALA A 180 16.77 9.77 1.25
N GLY A 181 17.00 8.44 1.25
CA GLY A 181 18.20 7.85 0.65
C GLY A 181 18.10 7.70 -0.87
N ASN A 182 16.90 7.82 -1.43
CA ASN A 182 16.63 7.79 -2.87
C ASN A 182 17.12 6.54 -3.59
N TYR A 183 16.80 5.36 -3.07
CA TYR A 183 17.18 4.07 -3.66
C TYR A 183 16.10 3.00 -3.49
N LEU A 184 16.19 1.96 -4.30
CA LEU A 184 15.55 0.67 -4.11
C LEU A 184 16.59 -0.31 -3.56
N ALA A 185 16.21 -1.21 -2.67
CA ALA A 185 17.09 -2.25 -2.15
C ALA A 185 16.42 -3.61 -2.14
N ASN A 186 17.19 -4.65 -2.50
CA ASN A 186 16.85 -6.06 -2.30
C ASN A 186 17.56 -6.57 -1.05
N VAL A 187 16.91 -7.38 -0.25
CA VAL A 187 17.44 -7.90 1.01
C VAL A 187 17.72 -9.40 0.87
N ASP A 188 18.93 -9.81 1.21
CA ASP A 188 19.25 -11.21 1.42
C ASP A 188 18.50 -11.72 2.65
N LEU A 189 17.64 -12.70 2.47
CA LEU A 189 16.72 -13.17 3.51
C LEU A 189 17.41 -13.90 4.67
N GLU A 190 18.65 -14.39 4.49
CA GLU A 190 19.39 -15.11 5.51
C GLU A 190 20.28 -14.18 6.32
N THR A 191 21.08 -13.39 5.63
CA THR A 191 22.07 -12.51 6.26
C THR A 191 21.49 -11.15 6.65
N GLY A 192 20.43 -10.72 5.97
CA GLY A 192 19.87 -9.38 6.07
C GLY A 192 20.64 -8.33 5.26
N ALA A 193 21.67 -8.71 4.51
CA ALA A 193 22.43 -7.76 3.69
C ALA A 193 21.56 -7.14 2.60
N ALA A 194 21.63 -5.82 2.43
CA ALA A 194 20.87 -5.09 1.42
C ALA A 194 21.75 -4.69 0.24
N ILE A 195 21.29 -5.00 -0.97
CA ILE A 195 21.90 -4.59 -2.24
C ILE A 195 21.10 -3.39 -2.77
N VAL A 196 21.80 -2.27 -3.02
CA VAL A 196 21.20 -1.01 -3.46
C VAL A 196 21.15 -0.92 -4.98
N TYR A 197 20.02 -0.43 -5.50
CA TYR A 197 19.77 -0.12 -6.90
C TYR A 197 19.40 1.35 -7.03
N GLU A 198 20.21 2.10 -7.77
CA GLU A 198 20.01 3.53 -7.97
C GLU A 198 18.90 3.76 -9.02
N PRO A 199 17.91 4.60 -8.74
CA PRO A 199 16.93 4.99 -9.75
C PRO A 199 17.55 5.97 -10.76
N PRO A 200 17.01 6.03 -11.99
CA PRO A 200 17.52 6.93 -13.02
C PRO A 200 17.25 8.41 -12.70
N THR A 201 16.21 8.72 -11.93
CA THR A 201 15.87 10.07 -11.52
C THR A 201 16.55 10.40 -10.18
N LYS A 202 17.37 11.42 -10.16
CA LYS A 202 17.95 11.96 -8.92
C LYS A 202 16.83 12.52 -8.05
N GLU A 203 16.93 12.32 -6.73
CA GLU A 203 16.00 12.88 -5.74
C GLU A 203 14.51 12.58 -6.06
N GLN A 204 14.25 11.44 -6.70
CA GLN A 204 12.87 11.04 -7.05
C GLN A 204 11.94 10.96 -5.83
N GLY A 205 12.49 10.70 -4.63
CA GLY A 205 11.72 10.51 -3.41
C GLY A 205 10.94 9.20 -3.42
N ALA A 206 11.66 8.07 -3.60
CA ALA A 206 11.06 6.73 -3.60
C ALA A 206 10.34 6.45 -2.28
N ARG A 207 8.99 6.44 -2.29
CA ARG A 207 8.20 6.43 -1.06
C ARG A 207 7.61 5.08 -0.74
N ARG A 208 6.83 4.48 -1.63
CA ARG A 208 6.25 3.15 -1.49
C ARG A 208 6.66 2.27 -2.65
N VAL A 209 6.64 0.96 -2.43
CA VAL A 209 6.95 -0.04 -3.43
C VAL A 209 5.95 -1.18 -3.35
N TRP A 210 5.57 -1.74 -4.50
CA TRP A 210 4.74 -2.93 -4.60
C TRP A 210 5.19 -3.79 -5.77
N SER A 211 5.09 -5.13 -5.62
CA SER A 211 5.41 -6.05 -6.70
C SER A 211 4.19 -6.36 -7.55
N ASP A 212 4.39 -6.52 -8.87
CA ASP A 212 3.37 -7.09 -9.75
C ASP A 212 3.49 -8.63 -9.84
N SER A 213 2.59 -9.25 -10.64
CA SER A 213 2.53 -10.69 -10.82
C SER A 213 3.81 -11.31 -11.42
N ARG A 214 4.66 -10.49 -12.06
CA ARG A 214 5.93 -10.88 -12.68
C ARG A 214 7.14 -10.56 -11.82
N GLY A 215 6.95 -10.08 -10.60
CA GLY A 215 8.04 -9.73 -9.70
C GLY A 215 8.71 -8.37 -9.99
N ARG A 216 8.13 -7.55 -10.87
CA ARG A 216 8.62 -6.18 -11.09
C ARG A 216 8.19 -5.28 -9.95
N LEU A 217 9.02 -4.29 -9.63
CA LEU A 217 8.84 -3.40 -8.48
C LEU A 217 8.30 -2.06 -8.95
N TRP A 218 7.05 -1.76 -8.62
CA TRP A 218 6.41 -0.48 -8.89
C TRP A 218 6.62 0.47 -7.71
N ILE A 219 7.05 1.70 -7.98
CA ILE A 219 7.52 2.65 -6.97
C ILE A 219 6.79 3.98 -7.16
N SER A 220 6.22 4.50 -6.08
CA SER A 220 5.68 5.87 -6.03
C SER A 220 6.80 6.86 -5.74
N GLU A 221 6.88 7.93 -6.52
CA GLU A 221 7.94 8.92 -6.43
C GLU A 221 7.38 10.27 -5.94
N TRP A 222 7.56 10.53 -4.66
CA TRP A 222 6.98 11.70 -4.00
C TRP A 222 7.49 13.04 -4.55
N ASN A 223 8.77 13.18 -4.82
CA ASN A 223 9.36 14.43 -5.26
C ASN A 223 9.18 14.68 -6.75
N SER A 224 9.40 13.66 -7.57
CA SER A 224 9.26 13.75 -9.03
C SER A 224 7.80 13.73 -9.47
N GLY A 225 6.91 13.13 -8.67
CA GLY A 225 5.50 12.92 -9.02
C GLY A 225 5.31 11.90 -10.13
N ASN A 226 6.23 10.94 -10.25
CA ASN A 226 6.15 9.83 -11.19
C ASN A 226 5.65 8.56 -10.50
N VAL A 227 5.31 7.57 -11.30
CA VAL A 227 5.39 6.15 -10.97
C VAL A 227 6.50 5.55 -11.79
N SER A 228 7.36 4.74 -11.17
CA SER A 228 8.40 3.98 -11.87
C SER A 228 8.23 2.49 -11.66
N VAL A 229 8.79 1.71 -12.58
CA VAL A 229 8.93 0.25 -12.43
C VAL A 229 10.39 -0.14 -12.63
N TYR A 230 10.89 -0.98 -11.73
CA TYR A 230 12.14 -1.69 -11.87
C TYR A 230 11.88 -3.15 -12.21
N ASP A 231 12.51 -3.64 -13.26
CA ASP A 231 12.49 -5.04 -13.65
C ASP A 231 13.81 -5.69 -13.22
N PRO A 232 13.80 -6.56 -12.17
CA PRO A 232 15.02 -7.21 -11.70
C PRO A 232 15.66 -8.14 -12.72
N ALA A 233 14.86 -8.79 -13.58
CA ALA A 233 15.37 -9.74 -14.57
C ALA A 233 16.18 -9.03 -15.66
N GLY A 234 15.66 -7.91 -16.17
CA GLY A 234 16.32 -7.09 -17.19
C GLY A 234 17.22 -6.00 -16.62
N LYS A 235 17.19 -5.77 -15.31
CA LYS A 235 17.84 -4.63 -14.63
C LYS A 235 17.50 -3.28 -15.27
N THR A 236 16.23 -3.12 -15.64
CA THR A 236 15.76 -1.94 -16.40
C THR A 236 14.73 -1.13 -15.60
N TRP A 237 14.75 0.17 -15.86
CA TRP A 237 13.79 1.13 -15.29
C TRP A 237 12.90 1.73 -16.38
N LYS A 238 11.61 1.98 -16.03
CA LYS A 238 10.70 2.81 -16.79
C LYS A 238 9.95 3.73 -15.85
N GLN A 239 9.54 4.90 -16.34
CA GLN A 239 8.88 5.92 -15.54
C GLN A 239 7.77 6.60 -16.33
N TRP A 240 6.70 7.00 -15.64
CA TRP A 240 5.59 7.77 -16.18
C TRP A 240 5.21 8.87 -15.20
N LYS A 241 5.04 10.08 -15.72
CA LYS A 241 4.56 11.22 -14.94
C LYS A 241 3.07 11.09 -14.67
N LEU A 242 2.64 11.26 -13.42
CA LEU A 242 1.21 11.35 -13.12
C LEU A 242 0.61 12.60 -13.76
N PRO A 243 -0.71 12.57 -14.09
CA PRO A 243 -1.42 13.76 -14.57
C PRO A 243 -1.36 14.91 -13.56
N GLY A 244 -1.41 16.13 -14.07
CA GLY A 244 -1.38 17.34 -13.25
C GLY A 244 -0.03 18.08 -13.30
N GLU A 245 -0.02 19.30 -12.77
CA GLU A 245 1.15 20.19 -12.85
C GLU A 245 2.27 19.72 -11.89
N LYS A 246 1.93 19.45 -10.64
CA LYS A 246 2.87 19.08 -9.57
C LYS A 246 2.35 17.90 -8.74
N PRO A 247 2.17 16.71 -9.33
CA PRO A 247 1.68 15.57 -8.61
C PRO A 247 2.64 15.17 -7.47
N ARG A 248 2.08 14.59 -6.40
CA ARG A 248 2.79 14.08 -5.22
C ARG A 248 2.38 12.64 -4.98
N THR A 249 3.07 11.72 -5.64
CA THR A 249 2.73 10.29 -5.60
C THR A 249 3.10 9.71 -4.25
N TYR A 250 2.07 9.38 -3.44
CA TYR A 250 2.28 8.89 -2.07
C TYR A 250 2.39 7.38 -1.99
N ALA A 251 1.35 6.65 -2.37
CA ALA A 251 1.27 5.20 -2.28
C ALA A 251 1.27 4.53 -3.65
N VAL A 252 1.56 3.24 -3.66
CA VAL A 252 1.42 2.36 -4.81
C VAL A 252 0.96 0.98 -4.35
N TRP A 253 0.03 0.40 -5.09
CA TRP A 253 -0.42 -0.98 -4.99
C TRP A 253 -0.70 -1.50 -6.40
N VAL A 254 -0.43 -2.77 -6.65
CA VAL A 254 -0.74 -3.43 -7.93
C VAL A 254 -1.85 -4.44 -7.69
N ASP A 255 -2.93 -4.32 -8.45
CA ASP A 255 -4.05 -5.23 -8.32
C ASP A 255 -3.80 -6.57 -9.02
N PRO A 256 -4.66 -7.60 -8.80
CA PRO A 256 -4.51 -8.90 -9.45
C PRO A 256 -4.57 -8.91 -10.98
N ASP A 257 -5.04 -7.83 -11.61
CA ASP A 257 -5.03 -7.64 -13.06
C ASP A 257 -3.82 -6.81 -13.55
N ASP A 258 -2.79 -6.67 -12.69
CA ASP A 258 -1.56 -5.88 -12.93
C ASP A 258 -1.82 -4.40 -13.24
N LYS A 259 -2.94 -3.82 -12.78
CA LYS A 259 -3.16 -2.38 -12.81
C LYS A 259 -2.51 -1.74 -11.59
N VAL A 260 -1.87 -0.61 -11.78
CA VAL A 260 -1.14 0.09 -10.73
C VAL A 260 -2.02 1.18 -10.13
N TRP A 261 -2.33 1.05 -8.86
CA TRP A 261 -3.09 2.02 -8.10
C TRP A 261 -2.16 2.90 -7.28
N LEU A 262 -2.41 4.18 -7.31
CA LEU A 262 -1.58 5.22 -6.72
C LEU A 262 -2.45 6.19 -5.92
N THR A 263 -1.87 6.87 -4.95
CA THR A 263 -2.49 8.05 -4.36
C THR A 263 -1.68 9.29 -4.74
N ASP A 264 -2.37 10.32 -5.23
CA ASP A 264 -1.78 11.63 -5.49
C ASP A 264 -2.24 12.62 -4.42
N TRP A 265 -1.32 12.96 -3.54
CA TRP A 265 -1.59 13.86 -2.43
C TRP A 265 -1.94 15.28 -2.89
N ALA A 266 -1.27 15.77 -3.93
CA ALA A 266 -1.50 17.12 -4.44
C ALA A 266 -2.84 17.24 -5.17
N ALA A 267 -3.22 16.22 -5.94
CA ALA A 267 -4.51 16.17 -6.62
C ALA A 267 -5.67 15.77 -5.67
N ASN A 268 -5.38 15.39 -4.43
CA ASN A 268 -6.38 14.86 -3.49
C ASN A 268 -7.17 13.68 -4.10
N ALA A 269 -6.48 12.75 -4.76
CA ALA A 269 -7.09 11.73 -5.60
C ALA A 269 -6.39 10.37 -5.48
N VAL A 270 -7.14 9.33 -5.82
CA VAL A 270 -6.58 8.03 -6.20
C VAL A 270 -6.40 8.04 -7.73
N VAL A 271 -5.33 7.41 -8.21
CA VAL A 271 -5.01 7.32 -9.63
C VAL A 271 -4.76 5.87 -9.98
N ARG A 272 -5.40 5.37 -11.04
CA ARG A 272 -5.13 4.05 -11.62
C ARG A 272 -4.33 4.20 -12.91
N PHE A 273 -3.24 3.48 -13.02
CA PHE A 273 -2.41 3.41 -14.22
C PHE A 273 -2.55 2.04 -14.88
N ASP A 274 -2.82 2.02 -16.18
CA ASP A 274 -2.77 0.84 -17.01
C ASP A 274 -1.40 0.73 -17.69
N PRO A 275 -0.51 -0.19 -17.28
CA PRO A 275 0.82 -0.30 -17.86
C PRO A 275 0.84 -0.74 -19.34
N LEU A 276 -0.21 -1.43 -19.81
CA LEU A 276 -0.31 -1.88 -21.20
C LEU A 276 -0.76 -0.73 -22.12
N ALA A 277 -1.82 -0.03 -21.72
CA ALA A 277 -2.34 1.11 -22.48
C ALA A 277 -1.54 2.40 -22.23
N GLN A 278 -0.75 2.45 -21.16
CA GLN A 278 -0.03 3.63 -20.67
C GLN A 278 -0.95 4.82 -20.39
N THR A 279 -2.13 4.54 -19.85
CA THR A 279 -3.16 5.55 -19.55
C THR A 279 -3.40 5.65 -18.05
N PHE A 280 -3.75 6.87 -17.62
CA PHE A 280 -4.13 7.17 -16.24
C PHE A 280 -5.62 7.46 -16.15
N GLU A 281 -6.23 7.02 -15.06
CA GLU A 281 -7.58 7.36 -14.65
C GLU A 281 -7.56 7.90 -13.23
N SER A 282 -8.24 9.03 -12.99
CA SER A 282 -8.22 9.72 -11.70
C SER A 282 -9.56 9.65 -11.00
N PHE A 283 -9.53 9.44 -9.67
CA PHE A 283 -10.67 9.33 -8.76
C PHE A 283 -10.51 10.33 -7.61
N PRO A 284 -10.87 11.60 -7.80
CA PRO A 284 -10.77 12.60 -6.75
C PRO A 284 -11.57 12.20 -5.49
N SER A 285 -11.10 12.62 -4.31
CA SER A 285 -11.93 12.55 -3.11
C SER A 285 -13.07 13.56 -3.22
N ASP A 286 -14.23 13.21 -2.66
CA ASP A 286 -15.41 14.09 -2.63
C ASP A 286 -15.27 15.27 -1.66
N ARG A 287 -14.23 15.24 -0.79
CA ARG A 287 -13.93 16.34 0.15
C ARG A 287 -12.49 16.85 -0.06
N PRO A 288 -12.28 18.16 0.04
CA PRO A 288 -10.93 18.72 0.00
C PRO A 288 -10.12 18.29 1.24
N GLY A 289 -8.80 18.26 1.10
CA GLY A 289 -7.90 17.97 2.21
C GLY A 289 -8.02 16.55 2.76
N ALA A 290 -8.46 15.59 1.96
CA ALA A 290 -8.62 14.19 2.38
C ALA A 290 -7.29 13.57 2.84
N ASN A 291 -6.15 14.09 2.37
CA ASN A 291 -4.85 13.51 2.67
C ASN A 291 -4.84 12.01 2.36
N VAL A 292 -5.04 11.69 1.08
CA VAL A 292 -5.07 10.30 0.59
C VAL A 292 -3.74 9.62 0.85
N ARG A 293 -3.75 8.65 1.78
CA ARG A 293 -2.53 7.97 2.24
C ARG A 293 -2.31 6.65 1.52
N GLN A 294 -1.97 5.62 2.25
CA GLN A 294 -1.71 4.30 1.72
C GLN A 294 -3.02 3.64 1.25
N LEU A 295 -2.89 2.80 0.27
CA LEU A 295 -3.97 1.98 -0.26
C LEU A 295 -3.52 0.53 -0.40
N LEU A 296 -4.43 -0.38 -0.13
CA LEU A 296 -4.36 -1.79 -0.48
C LEU A 296 -5.74 -2.25 -0.93
N GLY A 297 -5.82 -3.43 -1.55
CA GLY A 297 -7.09 -3.90 -2.01
C GLY A 297 -7.11 -5.40 -2.27
N ARG A 298 -8.14 -5.80 -2.97
CA ARG A 298 -8.34 -7.15 -3.51
C ARG A 298 -8.98 -7.04 -4.89
N LYS A 299 -9.17 -8.16 -5.56
CA LYS A 299 -9.82 -8.17 -6.88
C LYS A 299 -11.16 -7.43 -6.85
N GLY A 300 -11.28 -6.37 -7.67
CA GLY A 300 -12.48 -5.53 -7.78
C GLY A 300 -12.60 -4.40 -6.76
N GLU A 301 -11.69 -4.28 -5.81
CA GLU A 301 -11.75 -3.25 -4.76
C GLU A 301 -10.37 -2.65 -4.45
N ALA A 302 -10.28 -1.33 -4.44
CA ALA A 302 -9.17 -0.58 -3.88
C ALA A 302 -9.66 0.15 -2.61
N TRP A 303 -9.00 -0.06 -1.49
CA TRP A 303 -9.29 0.53 -0.20
C TRP A 303 -8.24 1.57 0.17
N ILE A 304 -8.67 2.72 0.65
CA ILE A 304 -7.82 3.90 0.85
C ILE A 304 -8.06 4.51 2.22
N ALA A 305 -7.00 4.91 2.92
CA ALA A 305 -7.06 5.74 4.11
C ALA A 305 -7.05 7.22 3.73
N GLU A 306 -8.06 7.98 4.19
CA GLU A 306 -8.15 9.42 4.04
C GLU A 306 -8.00 10.09 5.41
N SER A 307 -6.76 10.35 5.84
CA SER A 307 -6.48 10.81 7.21
C SER A 307 -6.93 12.23 7.50
N GLY A 308 -7.03 13.09 6.50
CA GLY A 308 -7.45 14.49 6.69
C GLY A 308 -8.96 14.66 6.87
N THR A 309 -9.74 13.69 6.39
CA THR A 309 -11.20 13.66 6.53
C THR A 309 -11.69 12.55 7.45
N GLU A 310 -10.75 11.81 8.07
CA GLU A 310 -11.03 10.71 9.00
C GLU A 310 -11.99 9.67 8.43
N ARG A 311 -11.64 9.14 7.23
CA ARG A 311 -12.46 8.16 6.52
C ARG A 311 -11.62 7.02 5.97
N VAL A 312 -12.29 5.90 5.77
CA VAL A 312 -11.83 4.84 4.88
C VAL A 312 -12.72 4.86 3.63
N ARG A 313 -12.09 4.85 2.46
CA ARG A 313 -12.78 4.84 1.16
C ARG A 313 -12.55 3.51 0.47
N VAL A 314 -13.57 3.02 -0.25
CA VAL A 314 -13.42 1.95 -1.24
C VAL A 314 -13.81 2.46 -2.62
N ILE A 315 -13.02 2.09 -3.62
CA ILE A 315 -13.35 2.22 -5.03
C ILE A 315 -13.59 0.81 -5.56
N ARG A 316 -14.83 0.54 -6.02
CA ARG A 316 -15.18 -0.71 -6.69
C ARG A 316 -15.06 -0.54 -8.19
N TYR A 317 -14.42 -1.48 -8.86
CA TYR A 317 -14.17 -1.44 -10.28
C TYR A 317 -14.54 -2.78 -10.95
N PRO A 318 -14.92 -2.74 -12.25
CA PRO A 318 -15.26 -3.96 -12.98
C PRO A 318 -14.07 -4.93 -13.02
N VAL A 319 -14.35 -6.19 -12.75
CA VAL A 319 -13.39 -7.28 -12.85
C VAL A 319 -13.62 -7.98 -14.18
N LYS A 320 -12.56 -8.23 -14.95
CA LYS A 320 -12.67 -9.10 -16.12
C LYS A 320 -13.07 -10.50 -15.66
N THR A 321 -14.25 -10.95 -16.08
CA THR A 321 -14.62 -12.37 -16.02
C THR A 321 -13.82 -13.10 -17.08
N ASN A 322 -12.99 -14.04 -16.65
CA ASN A 322 -12.30 -14.95 -17.57
C ASN A 322 -13.32 -15.89 -18.21
#